data_7c7f8518eef3b4378f1760d40b37b4e8
#
_entry.id   7c7f8518eef3b4378f1760d40b37b4e8
#
_cell.length_a   1.000
_cell.length_b   1.000
_cell.length_c   1.000
_cell.angle_alpha   90.00
_cell.angle_beta   90.00
_cell.angle_gamma   90.00
#
_symmetry.space_group_name_H-M   'P 1'
#
loop_
_entity.id
_entity.type
_entity.pdbx_description
1 polymer ?
#
loop_
_entity_poly.entity_id
_entity_poly.type
_entity_poly.pdbx_seq_one_letter_code
_entity_poly.pdbx_strand_id
1 'polypeptide(L)'
;MITKILTIAVPTYNMQEYLCRCLDSLVVENDLMQQLEVLVVNDGSNDNSSAIAHKYHDKYPDTFFVIDKDNGHYGSCVNAALKIATGKYFRLLDADDWVNIEGLKDFIKALKKHDEDVIFTKFTHQYLYDKRSEICAVDGIEWEKIYDLNSEQIPMACLAMHGITFRLDFLHNINYTQTEGIAYTDTEFVYIPLCQAKTMYCLGIDLYQYFIGRADQTVSKKSIVNNYSHFEKIYSRIFDYVPSSPNSNFENLRDVYLTRILRYLLNIHLLYSRGTKEHDIQLRNDLVHLKSSSFRAFEQVMKFKVYGIMYVKNWYHRNAISKLMNLLLRVYL
;
A
#
# COMPACT_ATOMS: atom_id res chain seq x y z
N MET A 1 -31.85 -6.53 7.98
CA MET A 1 -30.80 -5.60 7.55
C MET A 1 -30.14 -6.20 6.32
N ILE A 2 -29.88 -5.41 5.29
CA ILE A 2 -29.14 -5.88 4.10
C ILE A 2 -27.68 -6.01 4.52
N THR A 3 -27.09 -7.18 4.26
CA THR A 3 -25.68 -7.44 4.60
C THR A 3 -24.77 -6.66 3.64
N LYS A 4 -23.88 -5.84 4.19
CA LYS A 4 -22.85 -5.15 3.40
C LYS A 4 -21.88 -6.18 2.80
N ILE A 5 -21.61 -6.04 1.52
CA ILE A 5 -20.68 -6.94 0.78
C ILE A 5 -19.27 -6.35 0.75
N LEU A 6 -19.17 -5.04 0.59
CA LEU A 6 -17.87 -4.36 0.46
C LEU A 6 -17.81 -3.14 1.37
N THR A 7 -16.80 -3.07 2.23
CA THR A 7 -16.39 -1.85 2.92
C THR A 7 -15.21 -1.25 2.16
N ILE A 8 -15.30 0.02 1.78
CA ILE A 8 -14.21 0.83 1.24
C ILE A 8 -13.86 1.87 2.29
N ALA A 9 -12.66 1.79 2.85
CA ALA A 9 -12.13 2.82 3.72
C ALA A 9 -11.35 3.85 2.90
N VAL A 10 -11.64 5.14 3.15
CA VAL A 10 -11.05 6.29 2.45
C VAL A 10 -10.30 7.15 3.47
N PRO A 11 -9.01 6.86 3.75
CA PRO A 11 -8.15 7.72 4.58
C PRO A 11 -8.05 9.10 3.95
N THR A 12 -8.39 10.15 4.73
CA THR A 12 -8.53 11.51 4.21
C THR A 12 -7.79 12.51 5.09
N TYR A 13 -6.83 13.24 4.52
CA TYR A 13 -6.14 14.35 5.17
C TYR A 13 -5.83 15.46 4.19
N ASN A 14 -6.52 16.62 4.30
CA ASN A 14 -6.38 17.78 3.42
C ASN A 14 -6.55 17.45 1.93
N MET A 15 -7.67 16.81 1.57
CA MET A 15 -7.98 16.32 0.22
C MET A 15 -9.18 17.00 -0.44
N GLN A 16 -9.53 18.23 -0.03
CA GLN A 16 -10.72 18.95 -0.54
C GLN A 16 -10.78 19.05 -2.07
N GLU A 17 -9.62 19.07 -2.76
CA GLU A 17 -9.57 19.22 -4.23
C GLU A 17 -9.91 17.90 -4.96
N TYR A 18 -9.72 16.75 -4.31
CA TYR A 18 -9.81 15.43 -4.94
C TYR A 18 -10.97 14.61 -4.41
N LEU A 19 -11.36 14.82 -3.15
CA LEU A 19 -12.30 13.98 -2.42
C LEU A 19 -13.66 13.85 -3.11
N CYS A 20 -14.17 14.91 -3.75
CA CYS A 20 -15.43 14.82 -4.51
C CYS A 20 -15.34 13.78 -5.63
N ARG A 21 -14.26 13.78 -6.43
CA ARG A 21 -14.06 12.79 -7.50
C ARG A 21 -13.99 11.37 -6.94
N CYS A 22 -13.25 11.20 -5.85
CA CYS A 22 -13.14 9.92 -5.16
C CYS A 22 -14.54 9.40 -4.76
N LEU A 23 -15.30 10.18 -4.02
CA LEU A 23 -16.58 9.77 -3.48
C LEU A 23 -17.69 9.65 -4.57
N ASP A 24 -17.68 10.51 -5.60
CA ASP A 24 -18.60 10.39 -6.75
C ASP A 24 -18.41 9.07 -7.48
N SER A 25 -17.18 8.57 -7.58
CA SER A 25 -16.89 7.28 -8.22
C SER A 25 -17.46 6.07 -7.48
N LEU A 26 -17.86 6.26 -6.21
CA LEU A 26 -18.48 5.22 -5.37
C LEU A 26 -20.02 5.28 -5.39
N VAL A 27 -20.60 6.27 -6.07
CA VAL A 27 -22.04 6.41 -6.21
C VAL A 27 -22.51 5.59 -7.42
N VAL A 28 -23.19 4.48 -7.12
CA VAL A 28 -23.74 3.54 -8.10
C VAL A 28 -25.27 3.42 -7.93
N GLU A 29 -25.91 2.49 -8.63
CA GLU A 29 -27.33 2.23 -8.51
C GLU A 29 -27.73 1.83 -7.07
N ASN A 30 -28.91 2.22 -6.64
CA ASN A 30 -29.36 2.12 -5.24
C ASN A 30 -29.27 0.69 -4.66
N ASP A 31 -29.57 -0.32 -5.43
CA ASP A 31 -29.49 -1.74 -5.02
C ASP A 31 -28.04 -2.20 -4.73
N LEU A 32 -27.05 -1.62 -5.41
CA LEU A 32 -25.63 -1.84 -5.16
C LEU A 32 -25.12 -0.96 -4.01
N MET A 33 -25.59 0.29 -3.92
CA MET A 33 -25.29 1.20 -2.81
C MET A 33 -25.67 0.59 -1.46
N GLN A 34 -26.77 -0.13 -1.37
CA GLN A 34 -27.20 -0.81 -0.15
C GLN A 34 -26.21 -1.90 0.31
N GLN A 35 -25.39 -2.44 -0.61
CA GLN A 35 -24.39 -3.47 -0.35
C GLN A 35 -22.99 -2.91 -0.13
N LEU A 36 -22.81 -1.61 -0.36
CA LEU A 36 -21.57 -0.88 -0.19
C LEU A 36 -21.59 -0.13 1.16
N GLU A 37 -20.46 -0.13 1.85
CA GLU A 37 -20.15 0.70 3.00
C GLU A 37 -18.91 1.51 2.68
N VAL A 38 -19.00 2.82 2.76
CA VAL A 38 -17.86 3.74 2.54
C VAL A 38 -17.55 4.45 3.86
N LEU A 39 -16.37 4.20 4.39
CA LEU A 39 -15.88 4.80 5.63
C LEU A 39 -14.87 5.89 5.29
N VAL A 40 -15.31 7.15 5.24
CA VAL A 40 -14.41 8.29 5.06
C VAL A 40 -13.80 8.63 6.42
N VAL A 41 -12.50 8.36 6.57
CA VAL A 41 -11.79 8.62 7.83
C VAL A 41 -11.00 9.92 7.70
N ASN A 42 -11.57 10.98 8.25
CA ASN A 42 -10.94 12.30 8.29
C ASN A 42 -9.91 12.36 9.43
N ASP A 43 -8.65 12.42 9.06
CA ASP A 43 -7.49 12.38 9.97
C ASP A 43 -7.10 13.79 10.45
N GLY A 44 -8.07 14.56 10.92
CA GLY A 44 -7.85 15.92 11.42
C GLY A 44 -7.51 16.93 10.34
N SER A 45 -8.21 16.89 9.19
CA SER A 45 -8.01 17.86 8.10
C SER A 45 -8.32 19.30 8.55
N ASN A 46 -7.52 20.24 8.03
CA ASN A 46 -7.70 21.67 8.26
C ASN A 46 -8.37 22.40 7.08
N ASP A 47 -8.72 21.67 6.02
CA ASP A 47 -9.43 22.16 4.84
C ASP A 47 -10.91 21.73 4.86
N ASN A 48 -11.59 21.83 3.72
CA ASN A 48 -13.00 21.44 3.60
C ASN A 48 -13.26 19.94 3.48
N SER A 49 -12.26 19.07 3.66
CA SER A 49 -12.40 17.62 3.47
C SER A 49 -13.49 17.02 4.37
N SER A 50 -13.53 17.35 5.67
CA SER A 50 -14.57 16.88 6.59
C SER A 50 -15.97 17.34 6.14
N ALA A 51 -16.12 18.62 5.79
CA ALA A 51 -17.40 19.16 5.33
C ALA A 51 -17.89 18.50 4.03
N ILE A 52 -16.97 18.13 3.12
CA ILE A 52 -17.30 17.37 1.90
C ILE A 52 -17.76 15.97 2.28
N ALA A 53 -17.05 15.25 3.13
CA ALA A 53 -17.41 13.91 3.55
C ALA A 53 -18.82 13.86 4.19
N HIS A 54 -19.13 14.80 5.08
CA HIS A 54 -20.45 14.90 5.72
C HIS A 54 -21.57 15.17 4.71
N LYS A 55 -21.35 15.94 3.65
CA LYS A 55 -22.37 16.13 2.59
C LYS A 55 -22.72 14.82 1.87
N TYR A 56 -21.74 13.90 1.68
CA TYR A 56 -22.03 12.58 1.12
C TYR A 56 -22.78 11.70 2.12
N HIS A 57 -22.43 11.76 3.40
CA HIS A 57 -23.18 11.09 4.45
C HIS A 57 -24.63 11.57 4.49
N ASP A 58 -24.89 12.88 4.50
CA ASP A 58 -26.24 13.44 4.53
C ASP A 58 -27.07 13.01 3.32
N LYS A 59 -26.44 12.89 2.16
CA LYS A 59 -27.09 12.48 0.90
C LYS A 59 -27.33 10.96 0.80
N TYR A 60 -26.43 10.16 1.38
CA TYR A 60 -26.45 8.70 1.29
C TYR A 60 -26.14 8.06 2.66
N PRO A 61 -26.99 8.28 3.69
CA PRO A 61 -26.68 7.94 5.08
C PRO A 61 -26.51 6.43 5.34
N ASP A 62 -27.09 5.58 4.50
CA ASP A 62 -26.98 4.13 4.61
C ASP A 62 -25.70 3.56 3.95
N THR A 63 -24.91 4.41 3.27
CA THR A 63 -23.73 3.96 2.52
C THR A 63 -22.46 4.69 2.93
N PHE A 64 -22.49 6.01 3.10
CA PHE A 64 -21.34 6.80 3.47
C PHE A 64 -21.36 7.14 4.96
N PHE A 65 -20.28 6.83 5.65
CA PHE A 65 -20.10 7.13 7.07
C PHE A 65 -18.80 7.93 7.23
N VAL A 66 -18.79 8.87 8.17
CA VAL A 66 -17.64 9.72 8.44
C VAL A 66 -17.10 9.44 9.83
N ILE A 67 -15.78 9.28 9.92
CA ILE A 67 -15.04 9.15 11.19
C ILE A 67 -14.11 10.36 11.27
N ASP A 68 -14.49 11.38 12.04
CA ASP A 68 -13.60 12.49 12.36
C ASP A 68 -12.73 12.11 13.55
N LYS A 69 -11.39 12.26 13.43
CA LYS A 69 -10.42 11.96 14.48
C LYS A 69 -9.23 12.90 14.43
N ASP A 70 -8.50 12.95 15.52
CA ASP A 70 -7.19 13.64 15.56
C ASP A 70 -6.19 12.95 14.62
N ASN A 71 -5.26 13.74 14.07
CA ASN A 71 -4.27 13.21 13.13
C ASN A 71 -3.39 12.14 13.77
N GLY A 72 -3.38 10.96 13.18
CA GLY A 72 -2.58 9.80 13.59
C GLY A 72 -1.94 9.10 12.41
N HIS A 73 -1.91 9.74 11.24
CA HIS A 73 -1.44 9.24 9.96
C HIS A 73 -2.26 8.07 9.40
N TYR A 74 -1.85 7.60 8.23
CA TYR A 74 -2.58 6.64 7.40
C TYR A 74 -3.00 5.37 8.16
N GLY A 75 -2.09 4.75 8.91
CA GLY A 75 -2.38 3.52 9.65
C GLY A 75 -3.49 3.67 10.68
N SER A 76 -3.58 4.84 11.33
CA SER A 76 -4.64 5.11 12.30
C SER A 76 -6.02 5.21 11.64
N CYS A 77 -6.08 5.69 10.40
CA CYS A 77 -7.32 5.70 9.62
C CYS A 77 -7.77 4.28 9.27
N VAL A 78 -6.83 3.44 8.84
CA VAL A 78 -7.11 2.03 8.55
C VAL A 78 -7.61 1.30 9.78
N ASN A 79 -6.96 1.47 10.94
CA ASN A 79 -7.38 0.84 12.19
C ASN A 79 -8.75 1.33 12.65
N ALA A 80 -9.04 2.63 12.51
CA ALA A 80 -10.35 3.19 12.84
C ALA A 80 -11.46 2.62 11.95
N ALA A 81 -11.20 2.48 10.64
CA ALA A 81 -12.14 1.88 9.71
C ALA A 81 -12.36 0.38 10.00
N LEU A 82 -11.29 -0.40 10.21
CA LEU A 82 -11.39 -1.84 10.50
C LEU A 82 -12.21 -2.12 11.76
N LYS A 83 -12.16 -1.25 12.75
CA LYS A 83 -12.90 -1.40 14.01
C LYS A 83 -14.42 -1.38 13.84
N ILE A 84 -14.94 -0.68 12.82
CA ILE A 84 -16.37 -0.50 12.60
C ILE A 84 -16.86 -1.08 11.26
N ALA A 85 -15.97 -1.54 10.41
CA ALA A 85 -16.32 -2.14 9.12
C ALA A 85 -17.28 -3.32 9.29
N THR A 86 -18.28 -3.41 8.39
CA THR A 86 -19.33 -4.45 8.45
C THR A 86 -19.43 -5.25 7.15
N GLY A 87 -18.73 -4.86 6.09
CA GLY A 87 -18.72 -5.56 4.82
C GLY A 87 -18.05 -6.93 4.89
N LYS A 88 -18.47 -7.86 4.04
CA LYS A 88 -17.79 -9.15 3.89
C LYS A 88 -16.33 -8.98 3.50
N TYR A 89 -16.06 -7.99 2.66
CA TYR A 89 -14.72 -7.63 2.18
C TYR A 89 -14.35 -6.20 2.56
N PHE A 90 -13.07 -5.95 2.73
CA PHE A 90 -12.48 -4.67 3.10
C PHE A 90 -11.42 -4.24 2.09
N ARG A 91 -11.49 -2.98 1.63
CA ARG A 91 -10.59 -2.39 0.68
C ARG A 91 -10.20 -0.97 1.08
N LEU A 92 -8.99 -0.55 0.73
CA LEU A 92 -8.54 0.84 0.83
C LEU A 92 -8.73 1.57 -0.52
N LEU A 93 -9.07 2.85 -0.44
CA LEU A 93 -9.09 3.77 -1.57
C LEU A 93 -8.52 5.11 -1.09
N ASP A 94 -7.43 5.56 -1.70
CA ASP A 94 -6.83 6.85 -1.36
C ASP A 94 -7.74 8.00 -1.83
N ALA A 95 -7.84 9.06 -1.03
CA ALA A 95 -8.80 10.14 -1.25
C ALA A 95 -8.51 11.01 -2.50
N ASP A 96 -7.33 10.89 -3.09
CA ASP A 96 -6.94 11.50 -4.37
C ASP A 96 -7.15 10.59 -5.59
N ASP A 97 -7.52 9.33 -5.37
CA ASP A 97 -7.79 8.33 -6.39
C ASP A 97 -9.30 8.13 -6.59
N TRP A 98 -9.68 7.23 -7.49
CA TRP A 98 -11.08 6.88 -7.74
C TRP A 98 -11.23 5.44 -8.24
N VAL A 99 -12.45 4.96 -8.40
CA VAL A 99 -12.72 3.66 -9.00
C VAL A 99 -13.40 3.81 -10.36
N ASN A 100 -13.21 2.82 -11.23
CA ASN A 100 -14.01 2.65 -12.43
C ASN A 100 -15.42 2.24 -12.01
N ILE A 101 -16.43 3.06 -12.31
CA ILE A 101 -17.83 2.87 -11.85
C ILE A 101 -18.40 1.53 -12.36
N GLU A 102 -18.22 1.19 -13.63
CA GLU A 102 -18.70 -0.09 -14.17
C GLU A 102 -17.92 -1.26 -13.55
N GLY A 103 -16.60 -1.09 -13.36
CA GLY A 103 -15.78 -2.06 -12.62
C GLY A 103 -16.28 -2.27 -11.19
N LEU A 104 -16.69 -1.22 -10.49
CA LEU A 104 -17.23 -1.33 -9.13
C LEU A 104 -18.56 -2.11 -9.10
N LYS A 105 -19.45 -1.85 -10.05
CA LYS A 105 -20.72 -2.59 -10.16
C LYS A 105 -20.50 -4.09 -10.35
N ASP A 106 -19.62 -4.45 -11.25
CA ASP A 106 -19.29 -5.84 -11.53
C ASP A 106 -18.52 -6.48 -10.37
N PHE A 107 -17.66 -5.71 -9.72
CA PHE A 107 -16.92 -6.15 -8.54
C PHE A 107 -17.85 -6.51 -7.37
N ILE A 108 -18.79 -5.64 -7.00
CA ILE A 108 -19.79 -5.92 -5.93
C ILE A 108 -20.61 -7.19 -6.25
N LYS A 109 -21.02 -7.38 -7.53
CA LYS A 109 -21.73 -8.58 -7.95
C LYS A 109 -20.88 -9.84 -7.84
N ALA A 110 -19.61 -9.76 -8.21
CA ALA A 110 -18.65 -10.86 -8.14
C ALA A 110 -18.40 -11.28 -6.68
N LEU A 111 -18.14 -10.34 -5.78
CA LEU A 111 -17.84 -10.59 -4.37
C LEU A 111 -18.89 -11.43 -3.63
N LYS A 112 -20.14 -11.45 -4.10
CA LYS A 112 -21.21 -12.29 -3.52
C LYS A 112 -20.94 -13.78 -3.67
N LYS A 113 -20.16 -14.18 -4.69
CA LYS A 113 -19.91 -15.58 -5.07
C LYS A 113 -18.57 -16.09 -4.55
N HIS A 114 -17.78 -15.25 -3.90
CA HIS A 114 -16.43 -15.52 -3.49
C HIS A 114 -16.28 -15.50 -1.97
N ASP A 115 -15.46 -16.39 -1.43
CA ASP A 115 -15.13 -16.52 0.00
C ASP A 115 -13.61 -16.58 0.25
N GLU A 116 -12.81 -16.29 -0.79
CA GLU A 116 -11.35 -16.30 -0.69
C GLU A 116 -10.85 -15.19 0.25
N ASP A 117 -9.72 -15.42 0.92
CA ASP A 117 -9.12 -14.47 1.85
C ASP A 117 -8.71 -13.17 1.15
N VAL A 118 -8.32 -13.28 -0.14
CA VAL A 118 -7.87 -12.17 -0.97
C VAL A 118 -8.58 -12.18 -2.31
N ILE A 119 -9.10 -11.03 -2.72
CA ILE A 119 -9.50 -10.77 -4.11
C ILE A 119 -8.52 -9.78 -4.70
N PHE A 120 -7.89 -10.13 -5.82
CA PHE A 120 -6.97 -9.26 -6.54
C PHE A 120 -7.56 -8.82 -7.86
N THR A 121 -7.56 -7.50 -8.14
CA THR A 121 -8.08 -6.89 -9.37
C THR A 121 -6.97 -6.17 -10.13
N LYS A 122 -7.19 -5.89 -11.41
CA LYS A 122 -6.38 -4.92 -12.15
C LYS A 122 -6.61 -3.52 -11.60
N PHE A 123 -5.64 -2.65 -11.86
CA PHE A 123 -5.75 -1.21 -11.58
C PHE A 123 -5.05 -0.43 -12.69
N THR A 124 -5.38 0.85 -12.83
CA THR A 124 -4.86 1.70 -13.90
C THR A 124 -4.09 2.88 -13.32
N HIS A 125 -2.88 3.12 -13.81
CA HIS A 125 -2.16 4.37 -13.59
C HIS A 125 -2.75 5.47 -14.48
N GLN A 126 -3.14 6.58 -13.86
CA GLN A 126 -3.68 7.78 -14.52
C GLN A 126 -2.67 8.93 -14.38
N TYR A 127 -1.91 9.20 -15.44
CA TYR A 127 -0.85 10.21 -15.41
C TYR A 127 -1.39 11.62 -15.68
N LEU A 128 -1.13 12.55 -14.75
CA LEU A 128 -1.61 13.94 -14.85
C LEU A 128 -1.00 14.71 -16.03
N TYR A 129 0.31 14.54 -16.27
CA TYR A 129 1.05 15.41 -17.18
C TYR A 129 0.79 15.13 -18.66
N ASP A 130 0.70 13.88 -19.05
CA ASP A 130 0.52 13.43 -20.44
C ASP A 130 -0.87 12.84 -20.72
N LYS A 131 -1.73 12.82 -19.72
CA LYS A 131 -3.09 12.22 -19.78
C LYS A 131 -3.08 10.76 -20.24
N ARG A 132 -1.97 10.07 -20.05
CA ARG A 132 -1.82 8.66 -20.37
C ARG A 132 -2.47 7.82 -19.29
N SER A 133 -3.10 6.72 -19.70
CA SER A 133 -3.60 5.68 -18.82
C SER A 133 -2.87 4.38 -19.12
N GLU A 134 -2.47 3.66 -18.09
CA GLU A 134 -1.74 2.39 -18.20
C GLU A 134 -2.33 1.36 -17.25
N ILE A 135 -2.94 0.30 -17.81
CA ILE A 135 -3.49 -0.79 -17.02
C ILE A 135 -2.34 -1.62 -16.45
N CYS A 136 -2.30 -1.74 -15.15
CA CYS A 136 -1.35 -2.58 -14.43
C CYS A 136 -1.92 -3.98 -14.27
N ALA A 137 -1.40 -4.90 -15.06
CA ALA A 137 -1.58 -6.33 -14.90
C ALA A 137 -0.28 -6.93 -14.35
N VAL A 138 -0.40 -7.95 -13.51
CA VAL A 138 0.77 -8.63 -12.95
C VAL A 138 1.09 -9.84 -13.83
N ASP A 139 2.29 -9.85 -14.39
CA ASP A 139 2.79 -10.99 -15.17
C ASP A 139 2.86 -12.26 -14.31
N GLY A 140 2.45 -13.38 -14.89
CA GLY A 140 2.43 -14.67 -14.19
C GLY A 140 1.17 -14.93 -13.35
N ILE A 141 0.19 -14.01 -13.39
CA ILE A 141 -1.14 -14.23 -12.82
C ILE A 141 -2.13 -14.59 -13.94
N GLU A 142 -2.86 -15.69 -13.74
CA GLU A 142 -4.02 -16.04 -14.54
C GLU A 142 -5.27 -15.41 -13.93
N TRP A 143 -6.06 -14.71 -14.76
CA TRP A 143 -7.31 -14.08 -14.33
C TRP A 143 -8.44 -15.13 -14.30
N GLU A 144 -9.46 -14.87 -13.50
CA GLU A 144 -10.60 -15.76 -13.23
C GLU A 144 -10.16 -17.12 -12.63
N LYS A 145 -9.06 -17.09 -11.84
CA LYS A 145 -8.48 -18.27 -11.19
C LYS A 145 -8.40 -18.08 -9.67
N ILE A 146 -8.70 -19.15 -8.94
CA ILE A 146 -8.44 -19.27 -7.51
C ILE A 146 -7.06 -19.90 -7.33
N TYR A 147 -6.23 -19.29 -6.51
CA TYR A 147 -4.92 -19.79 -6.10
C TYR A 147 -4.98 -20.32 -4.67
N ASP A 148 -4.44 -21.52 -4.43
CA ASP A 148 -4.11 -22.01 -3.11
C ASP A 148 -2.70 -21.56 -2.71
N LEU A 149 -2.62 -20.54 -1.86
CA LEU A 149 -1.37 -19.91 -1.45
C LEU A 149 -0.50 -20.80 -0.54
N ASN A 150 -1.02 -21.95 -0.05
CA ASN A 150 -0.23 -22.93 0.69
C ASN A 150 0.56 -23.86 -0.24
N SER A 151 0.15 -24.01 -1.49
CA SER A 151 0.77 -24.95 -2.44
C SER A 151 1.30 -24.26 -3.71
N GLU A 152 0.72 -23.12 -4.11
CA GLU A 152 1.10 -22.41 -5.33
C GLU A 152 2.02 -21.22 -5.03
N GLN A 153 3.10 -21.10 -5.82
CA GLN A 153 3.97 -19.91 -5.82
C GLN A 153 3.45 -18.90 -6.82
N ILE A 154 3.21 -17.68 -6.35
CA ILE A 154 2.73 -16.58 -7.20
C ILE A 154 3.62 -15.33 -7.06
N PRO A 155 3.61 -14.42 -8.02
CA PRO A 155 4.43 -13.19 -7.97
C PRO A 155 3.87 -12.16 -6.98
N MET A 156 3.68 -12.54 -5.72
CA MET A 156 3.07 -11.71 -4.66
C MET A 156 3.76 -10.35 -4.48
N ALA A 157 5.05 -10.29 -4.79
CA ALA A 157 5.82 -9.06 -4.70
C ALA A 157 5.34 -7.94 -5.63
N CYS A 158 4.64 -8.30 -6.69
CA CYS A 158 4.07 -7.35 -7.66
C CYS A 158 2.65 -6.91 -7.28
N LEU A 159 2.05 -7.51 -6.24
CA LEU A 159 0.73 -7.12 -5.77
C LEU A 159 0.81 -5.77 -5.06
N ALA A 160 0.01 -4.82 -5.53
CA ALA A 160 -0.08 -3.49 -4.94
C ALA A 160 -1.41 -3.33 -4.18
N MET A 161 -1.42 -2.44 -3.18
CA MET A 161 -2.62 -2.08 -2.41
C MET A 161 -3.81 -1.76 -3.33
N HIS A 162 -3.54 -1.09 -4.44
CA HIS A 162 -4.54 -0.68 -5.44
C HIS A 162 -5.35 -1.86 -6.02
N GLY A 163 -4.77 -3.06 -6.12
CA GLY A 163 -5.43 -4.26 -6.60
C GLY A 163 -6.06 -5.13 -5.52
N ILE A 164 -5.72 -4.92 -4.24
CA ILE A 164 -6.02 -5.87 -3.15
C ILE A 164 -7.32 -5.53 -2.42
N THR A 165 -8.08 -6.57 -2.14
CA THR A 165 -9.23 -6.55 -1.25
C THR A 165 -9.16 -7.78 -0.36
N PHE A 166 -9.29 -7.61 0.95
CA PHE A 166 -9.25 -8.71 1.90
C PHE A 166 -10.65 -9.06 2.41
N ARG A 167 -10.90 -10.32 2.71
CA ARG A 167 -12.06 -10.72 3.47
C ARG A 167 -11.93 -10.16 4.90
N LEU A 168 -12.97 -9.50 5.40
CA LEU A 168 -12.89 -8.75 6.66
C LEU A 168 -12.68 -9.66 7.87
N ASP A 169 -13.40 -10.78 7.95
CA ASP A 169 -13.22 -11.74 9.03
C ASP A 169 -11.82 -12.39 9.04
N PHE A 170 -11.19 -12.55 7.86
CA PHE A 170 -9.80 -12.98 7.78
C PHE A 170 -8.86 -11.97 8.44
N LEU A 171 -9.02 -10.65 8.15
CA LEU A 171 -8.23 -9.59 8.80
C LEU A 171 -8.42 -9.59 10.33
N HIS A 172 -9.64 -9.78 10.80
CA HIS A 172 -9.94 -9.89 12.23
C HIS A 172 -9.31 -11.14 12.85
N ASN A 173 -9.40 -12.29 12.19
CA ASN A 173 -8.87 -13.57 12.69
C ASN A 173 -7.34 -13.56 12.84
N ILE A 174 -6.63 -12.83 11.99
CA ILE A 174 -5.17 -12.66 12.13
C ILE A 174 -4.81 -11.50 13.06
N ASN A 175 -5.79 -10.84 13.70
CA ASN A 175 -5.63 -9.66 14.54
C ASN A 175 -4.82 -8.55 13.84
N TYR A 176 -5.13 -8.30 12.54
CA TYR A 176 -4.40 -7.30 11.77
C TYR A 176 -4.56 -5.92 12.37
N THR A 177 -3.43 -5.25 12.56
CA THR A 177 -3.34 -3.83 12.93
C THR A 177 -2.21 -3.18 12.14
N GLN A 178 -2.41 -1.94 11.76
CA GLN A 178 -1.45 -1.15 10.99
C GLN A 178 -0.70 -0.18 11.91
N THR A 179 0.60 0.07 11.65
CA THR A 179 1.40 0.99 12.44
C THR A 179 0.86 2.41 12.30
N GLU A 180 0.65 3.08 13.43
CA GLU A 180 0.17 4.46 13.50
C GLU A 180 1.33 5.46 13.64
N GLY A 181 1.05 6.74 13.34
CA GLY A 181 2.02 7.82 13.49
C GLY A 181 3.10 7.89 12.42
N ILE A 182 2.99 7.09 11.33
CA ILE A 182 3.91 7.09 10.20
C ILE A 182 3.18 7.01 8.84
N ALA A 183 3.86 7.47 7.79
CA ALA A 183 3.42 7.30 6.39
C ALA A 183 3.92 5.97 5.80
N TYR A 184 3.48 5.61 4.59
CA TYR A 184 3.88 4.43 3.79
C TYR A 184 3.49 3.07 4.38
N THR A 185 2.52 3.06 5.27
CA THR A 185 2.04 1.83 5.92
C THR A 185 1.09 1.00 5.04
N ASP A 186 0.75 1.47 3.83
CA ASP A 186 0.17 0.68 2.75
C ASP A 186 0.98 -0.60 2.48
N THR A 187 2.31 -0.52 2.63
CA THR A 187 3.22 -1.66 2.60
C THR A 187 2.85 -2.75 3.62
N GLU A 188 2.48 -2.37 4.85
CA GLU A 188 2.06 -3.31 5.89
C GLU A 188 0.69 -3.91 5.57
N PHE A 189 -0.23 -3.11 5.02
CA PHE A 189 -1.56 -3.56 4.61
C PHE A 189 -1.50 -4.66 3.57
N VAL A 190 -0.52 -4.60 2.67
CA VAL A 190 -0.29 -5.65 1.68
C VAL A 190 0.46 -6.85 2.29
N TYR A 191 1.61 -6.58 2.90
CA TYR A 191 2.55 -7.63 3.33
C TYR A 191 2.00 -8.53 4.43
N ILE A 192 1.52 -7.95 5.53
CA ILE A 192 1.16 -8.70 6.73
C ILE A 192 0.02 -9.72 6.47
N PRO A 193 -1.11 -9.32 5.86
CA PRO A 193 -2.15 -10.29 5.56
C PRO A 193 -1.74 -11.30 4.49
N LEU A 194 -1.04 -10.88 3.44
CA LEU A 194 -0.59 -11.82 2.39
C LEU A 194 0.31 -12.93 2.91
N CYS A 195 1.07 -12.71 3.99
CA CYS A 195 1.89 -13.75 4.61
C CYS A 195 1.07 -14.91 5.17
N GLN A 196 -0.21 -14.71 5.49
CA GLN A 196 -1.08 -15.66 6.17
C GLN A 196 -2.32 -16.05 5.37
N ALA A 197 -2.63 -15.36 4.28
CA ALA A 197 -3.75 -15.68 3.41
C ALA A 197 -3.56 -17.09 2.82
N LYS A 198 -4.65 -17.84 2.75
CA LYS A 198 -4.64 -19.22 2.24
C LYS A 198 -5.14 -19.29 0.81
N THR A 199 -6.07 -18.40 0.45
CA THR A 199 -6.71 -18.40 -0.87
C THR A 199 -6.74 -17.02 -1.47
N MET A 200 -6.53 -16.94 -2.79
CA MET A 200 -6.64 -15.69 -3.54
C MET A 200 -7.38 -15.94 -4.85
N TYR A 201 -8.39 -15.12 -5.14
CA TYR A 201 -9.03 -15.07 -6.44
C TYR A 201 -8.55 -13.87 -7.25
N CYS A 202 -8.09 -14.09 -8.45
CA CYS A 202 -7.68 -13.04 -9.37
C CYS A 202 -8.80 -12.71 -10.34
N LEU A 203 -9.44 -11.56 -10.14
CA LEU A 203 -10.58 -11.09 -10.92
C LEU A 203 -10.13 -10.05 -11.95
N GLY A 204 -10.37 -10.32 -13.24
CA GLY A 204 -9.86 -9.54 -14.37
C GLY A 204 -10.47 -8.14 -14.56
N ILE A 205 -11.13 -7.59 -13.55
CA ILE A 205 -11.76 -6.26 -13.57
C ILE A 205 -10.71 -5.18 -13.34
N ASP A 206 -10.70 -4.13 -14.18
CA ASP A 206 -9.96 -2.88 -13.91
C ASP A 206 -10.81 -2.01 -12.97
N LEU A 207 -10.42 -1.97 -11.69
CA LEU A 207 -11.23 -1.32 -10.66
C LEU A 207 -10.64 0.02 -10.20
N TYR A 208 -9.42 0.01 -9.71
CA TYR A 208 -8.80 1.15 -9.04
C TYR A 208 -8.08 2.04 -10.06
N GLN A 209 -8.27 3.35 -9.97
CA GLN A 209 -7.66 4.36 -10.84
C GLN A 209 -6.68 5.19 -10.01
N TYR A 210 -5.39 4.88 -10.12
CA TYR A 210 -4.31 5.51 -9.36
C TYR A 210 -3.83 6.78 -10.03
N PHE A 211 -4.01 7.93 -9.39
CA PHE A 211 -3.65 9.24 -9.91
C PHE A 211 -2.19 9.59 -9.63
N ILE A 212 -1.38 9.76 -10.68
CA ILE A 212 0.07 9.98 -10.59
C ILE A 212 0.44 11.36 -11.13
N GLY A 213 1.33 12.05 -10.41
CA GLY A 213 1.96 13.30 -10.87
C GLY A 213 1.55 14.55 -10.11
N ARG A 214 0.83 14.41 -9.02
CA ARG A 214 0.53 15.51 -8.09
C ARG A 214 1.80 15.94 -7.34
N ALA A 215 2.04 17.26 -7.24
CA ALA A 215 3.29 17.81 -6.70
C ALA A 215 3.53 17.48 -5.21
N ASP A 216 2.47 17.29 -4.44
CA ASP A 216 2.48 17.03 -3.00
C ASP A 216 2.27 15.55 -2.63
N GLN A 217 2.35 14.64 -3.60
CA GLN A 217 2.28 13.20 -3.32
C GLN A 217 3.39 12.74 -2.36
N THR A 218 3.05 11.77 -1.52
CA THR A 218 3.98 11.15 -0.55
C THR A 218 5.21 10.53 -1.22
N VAL A 219 5.11 10.12 -2.49
CA VAL A 219 6.21 9.62 -3.31
C VAL A 219 7.17 10.70 -3.82
N SER A 220 6.89 11.99 -3.55
CA SER A 220 7.81 13.07 -3.93
C SER A 220 9.15 12.94 -3.19
N LYS A 221 10.26 13.33 -3.87
CA LYS A 221 11.62 13.29 -3.30
C LYS A 221 11.70 13.97 -1.93
N LYS A 222 11.05 15.13 -1.77
CA LYS A 222 11.02 15.90 -0.51
C LYS A 222 10.35 15.10 0.60
N SER A 223 9.20 14.52 0.31
CA SER A 223 8.45 13.71 1.28
C SER A 223 9.22 12.48 1.70
N ILE A 224 9.80 11.74 0.73
CA ILE A 224 10.60 10.54 0.97
C ILE A 224 11.79 10.85 1.90
N VAL A 225 12.54 11.94 1.64
CA VAL A 225 13.69 12.32 2.46
C VAL A 225 13.28 12.72 3.88
N ASN A 226 12.21 13.49 4.02
CA ASN A 226 11.70 13.94 5.32
C ASN A 226 11.18 12.78 6.18
N ASN A 227 10.70 11.72 5.55
CA ASN A 227 10.11 10.55 6.21
C ASN A 227 11.07 9.35 6.28
N TYR A 228 12.39 9.57 6.26
CA TYR A 228 13.38 8.50 6.32
C TYR A 228 13.14 7.54 7.49
N SER A 229 12.90 8.05 8.69
CA SER A 229 12.63 7.26 9.90
C SER A 229 11.34 6.41 9.80
N HIS A 230 10.39 6.79 8.95
CA HIS A 230 9.19 5.98 8.71
C HIS A 230 9.55 4.69 7.95
N PHE A 231 10.45 4.78 6.96
CA PHE A 231 10.94 3.59 6.24
C PHE A 231 11.74 2.66 7.15
N GLU A 232 12.54 3.21 8.09
CA GLU A 232 13.24 2.40 9.11
C GLU A 232 12.25 1.62 9.98
N LYS A 233 11.18 2.27 10.45
CA LYS A 233 10.13 1.62 11.25
C LYS A 233 9.41 0.53 10.47
N ILE A 234 9.08 0.77 9.18
CA ILE A 234 8.46 -0.22 8.33
C ILE A 234 9.41 -1.40 8.09
N TYR A 235 10.70 -1.13 7.85
CA TYR A 235 11.71 -2.18 7.71
C TYR A 235 11.75 -3.08 8.95
N SER A 236 11.88 -2.48 10.13
CA SER A 236 11.88 -3.23 11.40
C SER A 236 10.59 -4.02 11.58
N ARG A 237 9.42 -3.41 11.30
CA ARG A 237 8.12 -4.07 11.40
C ARG A 237 8.02 -5.31 10.52
N ILE A 238 8.50 -5.24 9.27
CA ILE A 238 8.49 -6.37 8.33
C ILE A 238 9.55 -7.40 8.71
N PHE A 239 10.73 -6.96 9.16
CA PHE A 239 11.82 -7.84 9.56
C PHE A 239 11.44 -8.70 10.77
N ASP A 240 10.84 -8.09 11.79
CA ASP A 240 10.46 -8.73 13.04
C ASP A 240 9.12 -9.49 12.96
N TYR A 241 8.38 -9.32 11.85
CA TYR A 241 7.07 -9.95 11.73
C TYR A 241 7.19 -11.46 11.51
N VAL A 242 6.59 -12.20 12.44
CA VAL A 242 6.47 -13.65 12.36
C VAL A 242 4.97 -14.00 12.30
N PRO A 243 4.49 -14.50 11.15
CA PRO A 243 3.09 -14.89 11.03
C PRO A 243 2.77 -16.13 11.87
N SER A 244 1.58 -16.19 12.44
CA SER A 244 1.13 -17.35 13.24
C SER A 244 0.88 -18.59 12.36
N SER A 245 0.52 -18.39 11.10
CA SER A 245 0.27 -19.47 10.13
C SER A 245 0.76 -19.04 8.75
N PRO A 246 2.09 -19.10 8.48
CA PRO A 246 2.65 -18.67 7.20
C PRO A 246 2.19 -19.57 6.06
N ASN A 247 1.89 -18.98 4.90
CA ASN A 247 1.68 -19.73 3.66
C ASN A 247 3.01 -20.01 2.95
N SER A 248 2.97 -20.78 1.85
CA SER A 248 4.18 -21.19 1.11
C SER A 248 4.95 -20.02 0.44
N ASN A 249 4.34 -18.85 0.31
CA ASN A 249 4.92 -17.65 -0.29
C ASN A 249 5.63 -16.74 0.71
N PHE A 250 5.48 -16.98 2.03
CA PHE A 250 5.95 -16.07 3.08
C PHE A 250 7.42 -15.70 2.96
N GLU A 251 8.33 -16.69 2.86
CA GLU A 251 9.77 -16.42 2.81
C GLU A 251 10.16 -15.59 1.57
N ASN A 252 9.56 -15.91 0.42
CA ASN A 252 9.81 -15.15 -0.80
C ASN A 252 9.27 -13.72 -0.70
N LEU A 253 8.09 -13.56 -0.14
CA LEU A 253 7.46 -12.26 0.07
C LEU A 253 8.30 -11.40 1.02
N ARG A 254 8.74 -11.97 2.15
CA ARG A 254 9.63 -11.32 3.12
C ARG A 254 10.91 -10.83 2.47
N ASP A 255 11.59 -11.69 1.73
CA ASP A 255 12.85 -11.35 1.05
C ASP A 255 12.68 -10.18 0.08
N VAL A 256 11.60 -10.17 -0.69
CA VAL A 256 11.34 -9.11 -1.66
C VAL A 256 11.01 -7.79 -0.96
N TYR A 257 10.18 -7.80 0.08
CA TYR A 257 9.82 -6.58 0.80
C TYR A 257 11.02 -5.99 1.56
N LEU A 258 11.79 -6.80 2.27
CA LEU A 258 13.02 -6.35 2.93
C LEU A 258 14.03 -5.78 1.93
N THR A 259 14.23 -6.45 0.79
CA THR A 259 15.08 -5.96 -0.30
C THR A 259 14.61 -4.61 -0.82
N ARG A 260 13.30 -4.46 -1.06
CA ARG A 260 12.70 -3.23 -1.58
C ARG A 260 12.91 -2.06 -0.62
N ILE A 261 12.53 -2.23 0.64
CA ILE A 261 12.61 -1.17 1.64
C ILE A 261 14.06 -0.78 1.91
N LEU A 262 14.95 -1.77 2.04
CA LEU A 262 16.36 -1.49 2.26
C LEU A 262 17.01 -0.76 1.08
N ARG A 263 16.60 -1.07 -0.16
CA ARG A 263 17.01 -0.28 -1.34
C ARG A 263 16.49 1.15 -1.30
N TYR A 264 15.25 1.37 -0.83
CA TYR A 264 14.74 2.72 -0.60
C TYR A 264 15.58 3.48 0.42
N LEU A 265 15.85 2.89 1.57
CA LEU A 265 16.71 3.49 2.61
C LEU A 265 18.11 3.82 2.06
N LEU A 266 18.74 2.88 1.36
CA LEU A 266 20.04 3.09 0.72
C LEU A 266 20.00 4.23 -0.33
N ASN A 267 18.97 4.28 -1.17
CA ASN A 267 18.81 5.35 -2.16
C ASN A 267 18.62 6.72 -1.50
N ILE A 268 17.75 6.81 -0.48
CA ILE A 268 17.54 8.07 0.25
C ILE A 268 18.86 8.54 0.84
N HIS A 269 19.55 7.63 1.51
CA HIS A 269 20.81 7.92 2.19
C HIS A 269 21.92 8.35 1.23
N LEU A 270 22.05 7.69 0.09
CA LEU A 270 23.12 7.92 -0.88
C LEU A 270 22.84 9.05 -1.85
N LEU A 271 21.60 9.13 -2.34
CA LEU A 271 21.27 9.98 -3.49
C LEU A 271 20.60 11.28 -3.06
N TYR A 272 19.78 11.24 -2.01
CA TYR A 272 18.88 12.35 -1.66
C TYR A 272 19.27 13.09 -0.38
N SER A 273 19.94 12.44 0.54
CA SER A 273 20.45 13.08 1.76
C SER A 273 21.95 12.84 1.92
N ARG A 274 22.64 13.81 2.53
CA ARG A 274 23.97 13.58 3.07
C ARG A 274 23.79 12.82 4.39
N GLY A 275 23.57 11.51 4.36
CA GLY A 275 23.28 10.72 5.54
C GLY A 275 24.16 11.06 6.74
N THR A 276 23.60 10.99 7.94
CA THR A 276 24.33 11.16 9.18
C THR A 276 25.16 9.91 9.49
N LYS A 277 26.12 10.02 10.40
CA LYS A 277 26.88 8.87 10.92
C LYS A 277 25.96 7.82 11.55
N GLU A 278 24.86 8.26 12.17
CA GLU A 278 23.87 7.38 12.78
C GLU A 278 23.15 6.53 11.72
N HIS A 279 22.73 7.13 10.61
CA HIS A 279 22.14 6.41 9.49
C HIS A 279 23.14 5.42 8.86
N ASP A 280 24.45 5.76 8.79
CA ASP A 280 25.48 4.83 8.31
C ASP A 280 25.57 3.59 9.20
N ILE A 281 25.51 3.78 10.53
CA ILE A 281 25.58 2.68 11.49
C ILE A 281 24.33 1.82 11.38
N GLN A 282 23.17 2.43 11.33
CA GLN A 282 21.89 1.71 11.24
C GLN A 282 21.82 0.86 9.97
N LEU A 283 22.09 1.45 8.80
CA LEU A 283 22.08 0.72 7.54
C LEU A 283 23.08 -0.45 7.48
N ARG A 284 24.23 -0.31 8.14
CA ARG A 284 25.19 -1.43 8.25
C ARG A 284 24.63 -2.55 9.10
N ASN A 285 24.03 -2.20 10.24
CA ASN A 285 23.40 -3.18 11.12
C ASN A 285 22.28 -3.91 10.37
N ASP A 286 21.44 -3.19 9.66
CA ASP A 286 20.34 -3.76 8.86
C ASP A 286 20.88 -4.71 7.78
N LEU A 287 21.97 -4.35 7.10
CA LEU A 287 22.62 -5.22 6.11
C LEU A 287 23.24 -6.46 6.74
N VAL A 288 23.85 -6.34 7.92
CA VAL A 288 24.40 -7.49 8.67
C VAL A 288 23.28 -8.41 9.13
N HIS A 289 22.22 -7.85 9.68
CA HIS A 289 21.03 -8.61 10.09
C HIS A 289 20.38 -9.29 8.88
N LEU A 290 20.18 -8.59 7.77
CA LEU A 290 19.63 -9.19 6.56
C LEU A 290 20.48 -10.34 6.06
N LYS A 291 21.82 -10.18 6.05
CA LYS A 291 22.76 -11.24 5.63
C LYS A 291 22.64 -12.50 6.49
N SER A 292 22.42 -12.34 7.79
CA SER A 292 22.30 -13.48 8.73
C SER A 292 20.92 -14.16 8.68
N SER A 293 19.85 -13.40 8.41
CA SER A 293 18.46 -13.87 8.39
C SER A 293 17.99 -14.35 7.02
N SER A 294 18.41 -13.66 5.94
CA SER A 294 18.17 -14.05 4.56
C SER A 294 19.35 -13.66 3.67
N PHE A 295 20.25 -14.62 3.43
CA PHE A 295 21.37 -14.42 2.51
C PHE A 295 20.88 -14.11 1.09
N ARG A 296 19.75 -14.70 0.67
CA ARG A 296 19.13 -14.46 -0.64
C ARG A 296 18.69 -12.99 -0.79
N ALA A 297 18.00 -12.42 0.20
CA ALA A 297 17.61 -11.01 0.17
C ALA A 297 18.84 -10.09 0.19
N PHE A 298 19.84 -10.42 1.00
CA PHE A 298 21.11 -9.68 1.03
C PHE A 298 21.78 -9.66 -0.35
N GLU A 299 21.90 -10.80 -1.04
CA GLU A 299 22.46 -10.86 -2.39
C GLU A 299 21.66 -10.01 -3.38
N GLN A 300 20.33 -10.00 -3.27
CA GLN A 300 19.48 -9.17 -4.12
C GLN A 300 19.75 -7.67 -3.92
N VAL A 301 19.98 -7.21 -2.69
CA VAL A 301 20.40 -5.83 -2.41
C VAL A 301 21.78 -5.56 -3.04
N MET A 302 22.73 -6.47 -2.87
CA MET A 302 24.12 -6.31 -3.32
C MET A 302 24.28 -6.42 -4.84
N LYS A 303 23.32 -6.95 -5.59
CA LYS A 303 23.32 -6.92 -7.08
C LYS A 303 23.47 -5.51 -7.64
N PHE A 304 23.06 -4.50 -6.90
CA PHE A 304 23.38 -3.12 -7.24
C PHE A 304 24.84 -2.86 -6.86
N LYS A 305 25.74 -2.90 -7.85
CA LYS A 305 27.22 -2.83 -7.66
C LYS A 305 27.67 -1.71 -6.72
N VAL A 306 26.98 -0.56 -6.71
CA VAL A 306 27.27 0.58 -5.83
C VAL A 306 27.13 0.20 -4.36
N TYR A 307 26.06 -0.50 -3.97
CA TYR A 307 25.84 -0.93 -2.58
C TYR A 307 26.84 -1.99 -2.16
N GLY A 308 27.19 -2.92 -3.06
CA GLY A 308 28.21 -3.92 -2.83
C GLY A 308 29.59 -3.30 -2.56
N ILE A 309 30.01 -2.34 -3.37
CA ILE A 309 31.26 -1.60 -3.17
C ILE A 309 31.25 -0.85 -1.84
N MET A 310 30.17 -0.18 -1.50
CA MET A 310 30.05 0.54 -0.23
C MET A 310 30.11 -0.40 0.96
N TYR A 311 29.42 -1.53 0.92
CA TYR A 311 29.45 -2.54 1.97
C TYR A 311 30.88 -3.07 2.19
N VAL A 312 31.57 -3.50 1.11
CA VAL A 312 32.93 -4.05 1.15
C VAL A 312 33.94 -3.01 1.64
N LYS A 313 33.84 -1.77 1.22
CA LYS A 313 34.72 -0.65 1.61
C LYS A 313 34.31 -0.01 2.93
N ASN A 314 33.41 -0.63 3.69
CA ASN A 314 32.94 -0.17 4.99
C ASN A 314 32.53 1.32 4.99
N TRP A 315 31.85 1.76 3.90
CA TRP A 315 31.39 3.14 3.68
C TRP A 315 32.48 4.21 3.58
N TYR A 316 33.75 3.80 3.47
CA TYR A 316 34.89 4.73 3.49
C TYR A 316 34.82 5.79 2.38
N HIS A 317 34.32 5.45 1.20
CA HIS A 317 34.20 6.36 0.05
C HIS A 317 32.76 6.89 -0.19
N ARG A 318 31.87 6.83 0.81
CA ARG A 318 30.45 7.23 0.67
C ARG A 318 30.29 8.59 0.00
N ASN A 319 30.99 9.63 0.47
CA ASN A 319 30.83 10.99 -0.03
C ASN A 319 31.22 11.13 -1.51
N ALA A 320 32.25 10.41 -1.96
CA ALA A 320 32.69 10.41 -3.35
C ALA A 320 31.67 9.68 -4.24
N ILE A 321 31.16 8.53 -3.78
CA ILE A 321 30.15 7.75 -4.49
C ILE A 321 28.85 8.54 -4.58
N SER A 322 28.38 9.17 -3.51
CA SER A 322 27.19 10.01 -3.50
C SER A 322 27.29 11.19 -4.48
N LYS A 323 28.46 11.84 -4.55
CA LYS A 323 28.72 12.92 -5.53
C LYS A 323 28.66 12.41 -6.97
N LEU A 324 29.29 11.27 -7.24
CA LEU A 324 29.30 10.65 -8.57
C LEU A 324 27.89 10.25 -9.00
N MET A 325 27.13 9.59 -8.12
CA MET A 325 25.76 9.19 -8.41
C MET A 325 24.82 10.38 -8.65
N ASN A 326 24.95 11.47 -7.86
CA ASN A 326 24.19 12.70 -8.09
C ASN A 326 24.58 13.39 -9.41
N LEU A 327 25.82 13.26 -9.85
CA LEU A 327 26.26 13.78 -11.16
C LEU A 327 25.63 12.96 -12.29
N LEU A 328 25.67 11.63 -12.20
CA LEU A 328 25.10 10.73 -13.20
C LEU A 328 23.56 10.92 -13.32
N LEU A 329 22.86 11.06 -12.21
CA LEU A 329 21.40 11.31 -12.24
C LEU A 329 21.02 12.66 -12.84
N ARG A 330 21.89 13.70 -12.76
CA ARG A 330 21.66 14.97 -13.43
C ARG A 330 21.80 14.91 -14.97
N VAL A 331 22.45 13.87 -15.47
CA VAL A 331 22.63 13.64 -16.91
C VAL A 331 21.49 12.78 -17.49
N TYR A 332 20.74 12.04 -16.63
CA TYR A 332 19.67 11.12 -17.04
C TYR A 332 18.25 11.61 -16.63
N LEU A 333 18.13 12.75 -15.95
CA LEU A 333 16.90 13.46 -15.63
C LEU A 333 16.90 14.83 -16.33
#